data_58a875c4c362ed1a41f138b3432c5613
#
_entry.id   58a875c4c362ed1a41f138b3432c5613
#
_cell.length_a   1.000
_cell.length_b   1.000
_cell.length_c   1.000
_cell.angle_alpha   90.00
_cell.angle_beta   90.00
_cell.angle_gamma   90.00
#
_symmetry.space_group_name_H-M   'P 1'
#
loop_
_entity.id
_entity.type
_entity.pdbx_description
1 polymer ?
#
loop_
_entity_poly.entity_id
_entity_poly.type
_entity_poly.pdbx_seq_one_letter_code
_entity_poly.pdbx_strand_id
1 'polypeptide(L)'
;MARPDDPFESQDDVSDKSEDDELDEQDAVSLLTSDHAEVKQMFEEYRQLVQNDADDDRRGELAGRICSALTVHAEIEEDIFYPALRERLDDDLALDQAEVEHAIARDLIEQIVAMEPDDALFDARVLVLAEYVEHHVQEEESEIFPQAEKSGIDLDELGAALAERRHELRAELEAD
;
A
#
# COMPACT_ATOMS: atom_id res chain seq x y z
N MET A 1 1.11 -45.84 -51.98
CA MET A 1 1.83 -44.57 -51.80
C MET A 1 0.82 -43.60 -51.21
N ALA A 2 0.81 -43.41 -49.93
CA ALA A 2 0.07 -42.41 -49.20
C ALA A 2 0.95 -41.89 -48.07
N ARG A 3 1.18 -40.58 -48.03
CA ARG A 3 1.89 -39.92 -46.95
C ARG A 3 0.90 -39.64 -45.81
N PRO A 4 1.25 -39.80 -44.53
CA PRO A 4 0.40 -39.39 -43.45
C PRO A 4 0.52 -37.90 -43.21
N ASP A 5 -0.63 -37.28 -42.91
CA ASP A 5 -0.84 -35.91 -42.52
C ASP A 5 -0.21 -35.65 -41.14
N ASP A 6 0.47 -34.52 -41.07
CA ASP A 6 1.10 -33.99 -39.86
C ASP A 6 0.07 -33.07 -39.17
N PRO A 7 -0.34 -33.32 -37.94
CA PRO A 7 -1.18 -32.38 -37.22
C PRO A 7 -0.31 -31.26 -36.64
N PHE A 8 -0.50 -30.08 -37.18
CA PHE A 8 0.00 -28.82 -36.66
C PHE A 8 -0.59 -28.56 -35.27
N GLU A 9 0.16 -28.84 -34.22
CA GLU A 9 -0.17 -28.45 -32.84
C GLU A 9 -0.08 -26.94 -32.73
N SER A 10 -1.24 -26.32 -32.51
CA SER A 10 -1.35 -24.94 -32.06
C SER A 10 -0.77 -24.84 -30.65
N GLN A 11 0.36 -24.18 -30.52
CA GLN A 11 0.87 -23.72 -29.25
C GLN A 11 -0.05 -22.60 -28.77
N ASP A 12 -0.81 -22.90 -27.71
CA ASP A 12 -1.49 -21.90 -26.92
C ASP A 12 -0.43 -20.97 -26.33
N ASP A 13 -0.43 -19.74 -26.84
CA ASP A 13 0.33 -18.61 -26.29
C ASP A 13 -0.31 -18.24 -24.94
N VAL A 14 0.17 -18.87 -23.89
CA VAL A 14 -0.16 -18.47 -22.52
C VAL A 14 0.63 -17.19 -22.27
N SER A 15 -0.01 -16.06 -22.55
CA SER A 15 0.50 -14.74 -22.14
C SER A 15 0.78 -14.77 -20.65
N ASP A 16 2.06 -14.75 -20.33
CA ASP A 16 2.57 -14.51 -18.99
C ASP A 16 2.19 -13.06 -18.61
N LYS A 17 0.99 -12.88 -18.01
CA LYS A 17 0.62 -11.62 -17.37
C LYS A 17 1.50 -11.49 -16.15
N SER A 18 2.32 -10.47 -16.09
CA SER A 18 3.11 -10.13 -14.91
C SER A 18 2.18 -9.78 -13.74
N GLU A 19 2.62 -10.02 -12.53
CA GLU A 19 1.86 -9.66 -11.30
C GLU A 19 1.54 -8.15 -11.29
N ASP A 20 2.38 -7.32 -11.91
CA ASP A 20 2.15 -5.88 -12.07
C ASP A 20 0.94 -5.57 -12.97
N ASP A 21 0.69 -6.37 -14.03
CA ASP A 21 -0.48 -6.19 -14.92
C ASP A 21 -1.81 -6.55 -14.20
N GLU A 22 -1.79 -7.45 -13.20
CA GLU A 22 -2.98 -7.80 -12.43
C GLU A 22 -3.33 -6.72 -11.39
N LEU A 23 -2.34 -5.97 -10.87
CA LEU A 23 -2.54 -4.88 -9.92
C LEU A 23 -3.18 -3.64 -10.57
N ASP A 24 -2.93 -3.41 -11.86
CA ASP A 24 -3.51 -2.30 -12.63
C ASP A 24 -5.01 -2.52 -12.96
N GLU A 25 -5.55 -3.72 -12.80
CA GLU A 25 -6.96 -4.06 -13.04
C GLU A 25 -7.82 -4.06 -11.74
N GLN A 26 -7.26 -3.64 -10.59
CA GLN A 26 -7.98 -3.59 -9.32
C GLN A 26 -8.81 -2.31 -9.17
N ASP A 27 -10.02 -2.43 -8.62
CA ASP A 27 -10.76 -1.26 -8.16
C ASP A 27 -10.05 -0.56 -6.98
N ALA A 28 -10.43 0.69 -6.70
CA ALA A 28 -9.76 1.51 -5.69
C ALA A 28 -9.73 0.87 -4.31
N VAL A 29 -10.85 0.29 -3.85
CA VAL A 29 -10.93 -0.34 -2.52
C VAL A 29 -10.09 -1.61 -2.46
N SER A 30 -10.10 -2.42 -3.51
CA SER A 30 -9.27 -3.63 -3.60
C SER A 30 -7.78 -3.30 -3.61
N LEU A 31 -7.36 -2.24 -4.33
CA LEU A 31 -5.99 -1.78 -4.39
C LEU A 31 -5.50 -1.32 -3.01
N LEU A 32 -6.25 -0.44 -2.34
CA LEU A 32 -5.90 0.07 -1.01
C LEU A 32 -5.90 -1.04 0.05
N THR A 33 -6.86 -1.95 0.02
CA THR A 33 -6.88 -3.13 0.91
C THR A 33 -5.67 -4.04 0.70
N SER A 34 -5.20 -4.18 -0.54
CA SER A 34 -3.96 -4.93 -0.84
C SER A 34 -2.73 -4.25 -0.26
N ASP A 35 -2.62 -2.93 -0.35
CA ASP A 35 -1.53 -2.16 0.26
C ASP A 35 -1.55 -2.30 1.80
N HIS A 36 -2.74 -2.27 2.43
CA HIS A 36 -2.90 -2.54 3.87
C HIS A 36 -2.38 -3.92 4.28
N ALA A 37 -2.72 -4.94 3.50
CA ALA A 37 -2.28 -6.30 3.76
C ALA A 37 -0.76 -6.45 3.63
N GLU A 38 -0.14 -5.81 2.64
CA GLU A 38 1.31 -5.78 2.44
C GLU A 38 2.02 -5.14 3.64
N VAL A 39 1.58 -3.95 4.05
CA VAL A 39 2.18 -3.22 5.19
C VAL A 39 2.01 -4.00 6.50
N LYS A 40 0.84 -4.59 6.73
CA LYS A 40 0.59 -5.44 7.90
C LYS A 40 1.54 -6.64 7.94
N GLN A 41 1.80 -7.29 6.81
CA GLN A 41 2.76 -8.38 6.72
C GLN A 41 4.18 -7.91 7.03
N MET A 42 4.60 -6.75 6.52
CA MET A 42 5.92 -6.17 6.82
C MET A 42 6.08 -5.84 8.31
N PHE A 43 5.06 -5.30 8.97
CA PHE A 43 5.11 -5.06 10.42
C PHE A 43 5.19 -6.35 11.24
N GLU A 44 4.51 -7.41 10.81
CA GLU A 44 4.61 -8.71 11.47
C GLU A 44 6.03 -9.30 11.30
N GLU A 45 6.61 -9.20 10.11
CA GLU A 45 8.01 -9.58 9.87
C GLU A 45 8.96 -8.76 10.76
N TYR A 46 8.72 -7.45 10.88
CA TYR A 46 9.53 -6.57 11.75
C TYR A 46 9.48 -7.01 13.20
N ARG A 47 8.30 -7.32 13.75
CA ARG A 47 8.14 -7.85 15.11
C ARG A 47 8.96 -9.13 15.32
N GLN A 48 8.99 -10.00 14.31
CA GLN A 48 9.79 -11.24 14.36
C GLN A 48 11.29 -10.96 14.33
N LEU A 49 11.77 -9.98 13.54
CA LEU A 49 13.16 -9.57 13.55
C LEU A 49 13.60 -9.06 14.93
N VAL A 50 12.79 -8.22 15.57
CA VAL A 50 13.05 -7.72 16.93
C VAL A 50 13.06 -8.85 17.94
N GLN A 51 12.09 -9.78 17.89
CA GLN A 51 12.02 -10.93 18.83
C GLN A 51 13.20 -11.90 18.72
N ASN A 52 13.79 -12.00 17.53
CA ASN A 52 14.89 -12.90 17.23
C ASN A 52 16.27 -12.24 17.32
N ASP A 53 16.37 -11.02 17.85
CA ASP A 53 17.62 -10.25 17.92
C ASP A 53 18.33 -10.17 16.55
N ALA A 54 17.57 -9.94 15.46
CA ALA A 54 18.16 -9.78 14.15
C ALA A 54 19.10 -8.58 14.09
N ASP A 55 20.08 -8.64 13.18
CA ASP A 55 21.04 -7.55 12.99
C ASP A 55 20.34 -6.22 12.59
N ASP A 56 21.03 -5.12 12.91
CA ASP A 56 20.51 -3.77 12.73
C ASP A 56 20.26 -3.45 11.26
N ASP A 57 21.11 -3.96 10.34
CA ASP A 57 20.97 -3.72 8.90
C ASP A 57 19.64 -4.27 8.38
N ARG A 58 19.27 -5.49 8.76
CA ARG A 58 17.98 -6.10 8.35
C ARG A 58 16.77 -5.38 8.92
N ARG A 59 16.86 -4.93 10.19
CA ARG A 59 15.78 -4.16 10.81
C ARG A 59 15.64 -2.79 10.14
N GLY A 60 16.75 -2.12 9.86
CA GLY A 60 16.78 -0.84 9.16
C GLY A 60 16.23 -0.93 7.74
N GLU A 61 16.64 -1.94 6.96
CA GLU A 61 16.14 -2.15 5.60
C GLU A 61 14.61 -2.36 5.58
N LEU A 62 14.08 -3.20 6.46
CA LEU A 62 12.65 -3.44 6.51
C LEU A 62 11.88 -2.22 7.01
N ALA A 63 12.39 -1.49 8.00
CA ALA A 63 11.79 -0.24 8.45
C ALA A 63 11.74 0.81 7.33
N GLY A 64 12.80 0.94 6.53
CA GLY A 64 12.83 1.82 5.36
C GLY A 64 11.76 1.46 4.33
N ARG A 65 11.60 0.18 4.03
CA ARG A 65 10.55 -0.30 3.11
C ARG A 65 9.15 -0.01 3.65
N ILE A 66 8.91 -0.21 4.94
CA ILE A 66 7.64 0.13 5.60
C ILE A 66 7.36 1.63 5.47
N CYS A 67 8.33 2.47 5.79
CA CYS A 67 8.19 3.93 5.70
C CYS A 67 7.86 4.38 4.26
N SER A 68 8.58 3.84 3.26
CA SER A 68 8.32 4.16 1.84
C SER A 68 6.92 3.71 1.39
N ALA A 69 6.50 2.50 1.76
CA ALA A 69 5.18 1.99 1.40
C ALA A 69 4.06 2.84 2.01
N LEU A 70 4.17 3.21 3.29
CA LEU A 70 3.20 4.07 3.97
C LEU A 70 3.15 5.49 3.41
N THR A 71 4.29 6.05 3.01
CA THR A 71 4.34 7.38 2.38
C THR A 71 3.59 7.37 1.05
N VAL A 72 3.87 6.41 0.18
CA VAL A 72 3.17 6.27 -1.11
C VAL A 72 1.67 6.06 -0.91
N HIS A 73 1.29 5.18 0.02
CA HIS A 73 -0.10 4.86 0.30
C HIS A 73 -0.88 6.12 0.76
N ALA A 74 -0.38 6.85 1.75
CA ALA A 74 -1.02 8.06 2.23
C ALA A 74 -1.12 9.15 1.14
N GLU A 75 -0.11 9.28 0.28
CA GLU A 75 -0.13 10.27 -0.81
C GLU A 75 -1.19 9.95 -1.87
N ILE A 76 -1.35 8.68 -2.28
CA ILE A 76 -2.39 8.34 -3.27
C ILE A 76 -3.81 8.53 -2.72
N GLU A 77 -4.01 8.33 -1.43
CA GLU A 77 -5.29 8.58 -0.77
C GLU A 77 -5.60 10.06 -0.66
N GLU A 78 -4.66 10.87 -0.21
CA GLU A 78 -4.82 12.33 -0.06
C GLU A 78 -4.91 13.06 -1.41
N ASP A 79 -4.19 12.58 -2.43
CA ASP A 79 -4.18 13.20 -3.76
C ASP A 79 -5.43 12.82 -4.58
N ILE A 80 -5.97 11.60 -4.43
CA ILE A 80 -6.96 11.06 -5.36
C ILE A 80 -8.19 10.50 -4.63
N PHE A 81 -8.02 9.58 -3.69
CA PHE A 81 -9.13 8.82 -3.10
C PHE A 81 -10.04 9.68 -2.23
N TYR A 82 -9.49 10.38 -1.25
CA TYR A 82 -10.28 11.25 -0.35
C TYR A 82 -10.92 12.43 -1.08
N PRO A 83 -10.25 13.14 -2.01
CA PRO A 83 -10.92 14.17 -2.80
C PRO A 83 -12.12 13.66 -3.60
N ALA A 84 -12.00 12.48 -4.21
CA ALA A 84 -13.12 11.89 -4.95
C ALA A 84 -14.31 11.54 -4.03
N LEU A 85 -14.04 11.06 -2.80
CA LEU A 85 -15.09 10.80 -1.81
C LEU A 85 -15.75 12.07 -1.30
N ARG A 86 -14.98 13.16 -1.03
CA ARG A 86 -15.52 14.45 -0.57
C ARG A 86 -16.53 15.05 -1.54
N GLU A 87 -16.44 14.76 -2.83
CA GLU A 87 -17.41 15.21 -3.82
C GLU A 87 -18.78 14.48 -3.72
N ARG A 88 -18.84 13.37 -3.00
CA ARG A 88 -20.00 12.46 -2.96
C ARG A 88 -20.58 12.23 -1.57
N LEU A 89 -19.79 12.44 -0.54
CA LEU A 89 -20.24 12.26 0.85
C LEU A 89 -20.79 13.57 1.41
N ASP A 90 -21.81 13.45 2.27
CA ASP A 90 -22.40 14.60 2.97
C ASP A 90 -21.66 14.93 4.29
N ASP A 91 -20.83 14.01 4.78
CA ASP A 91 -20.08 14.11 6.04
C ASP A 91 -18.62 13.69 5.80
N ASP A 92 -17.71 14.63 5.99
CA ASP A 92 -16.27 14.47 5.75
C ASP A 92 -15.48 14.14 7.03
N LEU A 93 -16.14 13.98 8.18
CA LEU A 93 -15.45 13.86 9.47
C LEU A 93 -14.48 12.66 9.49
N ALA A 94 -14.88 11.51 8.93
CA ALA A 94 -14.02 10.33 8.86
C ALA A 94 -12.77 10.58 7.98
N LEU A 95 -12.94 11.29 6.87
CA LEU A 95 -11.82 11.68 5.99
C LEU A 95 -10.89 12.69 6.67
N ASP A 96 -11.45 13.65 7.41
CA ASP A 96 -10.66 14.61 8.19
C ASP A 96 -9.84 13.93 9.29
N GLN A 97 -10.41 12.91 9.95
CA GLN A 97 -9.71 12.11 10.94
C GLN A 97 -8.56 11.32 10.29
N ALA A 98 -8.79 10.67 9.16
CA ALA A 98 -7.79 9.92 8.41
C ALA A 98 -6.60 10.83 8.00
N GLU A 99 -6.84 12.05 7.52
CA GLU A 99 -5.78 13.01 7.20
C GLU A 99 -4.95 13.43 8.43
N VAL A 100 -5.59 13.58 9.60
CA VAL A 100 -4.86 13.85 10.86
C VAL A 100 -4.01 12.66 11.28
N GLU A 101 -4.51 11.44 11.12
CA GLU A 101 -3.76 10.21 11.42
C GLU A 101 -2.57 10.05 10.48
N HIS A 102 -2.72 10.35 9.18
CA HIS A 102 -1.61 10.41 8.23
C HIS A 102 -0.53 11.42 8.63
N ALA A 103 -0.93 12.60 9.12
CA ALA A 103 0.04 13.59 9.60
C ALA A 103 0.86 13.05 10.78
N ILE A 104 0.23 12.34 11.73
CA ILE A 104 0.91 11.70 12.86
C ILE A 104 1.85 10.58 12.39
N ALA A 105 1.40 9.77 11.43
CA ALA A 105 2.22 8.71 10.85
C ALA A 105 3.46 9.30 10.13
N ARG A 106 3.30 10.38 9.36
CA ARG A 106 4.41 11.10 8.72
C ARG A 106 5.44 11.60 9.72
N ASP A 107 4.99 12.20 10.83
CA ASP A 107 5.90 12.65 11.91
C ASP A 107 6.73 11.48 12.48
N LEU A 108 6.14 10.31 12.65
CA LEU A 108 6.85 9.10 13.10
C LEU A 108 7.81 8.58 12.04
N ILE A 109 7.39 8.56 10.77
CA ILE A 109 8.23 8.16 9.64
C ILE A 109 9.47 9.05 9.54
N GLU A 110 9.31 10.38 9.60
CA GLU A 110 10.43 11.33 9.58
C GLU A 110 11.43 11.06 10.72
N GLN A 111 10.92 10.75 11.93
CA GLN A 111 11.79 10.41 13.06
C GLN A 111 12.53 9.08 12.84
N ILE A 112 11.88 8.05 12.28
CA ILE A 112 12.50 6.75 12.01
C ILE A 112 13.58 6.90 10.94
N VAL A 113 13.28 7.60 9.85
CA VAL A 113 14.23 7.82 8.74
C VAL A 113 15.45 8.63 9.17
N ALA A 114 15.31 9.51 10.16
CA ALA A 114 16.41 10.31 10.71
C ALA A 114 17.28 9.57 11.74
N MET A 115 16.96 8.31 12.07
CA MET A 115 17.67 7.52 13.07
C MET A 115 18.51 6.42 12.41
N GLU A 116 19.54 5.96 13.13
CA GLU A 116 20.24 4.73 12.80
C GLU A 116 19.53 3.52 13.48
N PRO A 117 19.55 2.32 12.88
CA PRO A 117 18.85 1.16 13.42
C PRO A 117 19.34 0.68 14.79
N ASP A 118 20.55 1.06 15.22
CA ASP A 118 21.13 0.79 16.55
C ASP A 118 20.83 1.87 17.59
N ASP A 119 20.14 2.93 17.19
CA ASP A 119 19.70 3.97 18.12
C ASP A 119 18.70 3.44 19.14
N ALA A 120 18.86 3.93 20.39
CA ALA A 120 17.84 3.68 21.39
C ALA A 120 16.48 4.21 20.94
N LEU A 121 15.43 3.42 21.08
CA LEU A 121 14.06 3.72 20.67
C LEU A 121 13.77 3.58 19.16
N PHE A 122 14.71 3.16 18.31
CA PHE A 122 14.41 2.90 16.90
C PHE A 122 13.27 1.87 16.74
N ASP A 123 13.45 0.68 17.31
CA ASP A 123 12.41 -0.37 17.29
C ASP A 123 11.10 0.08 17.93
N ALA A 124 11.19 0.82 19.03
CA ALA A 124 9.98 1.32 19.71
C ALA A 124 9.17 2.27 18.83
N ARG A 125 9.82 3.12 18.02
CA ARG A 125 9.13 4.00 17.08
C ARG A 125 8.46 3.23 15.94
N VAL A 126 9.16 2.24 15.37
CA VAL A 126 8.58 1.39 14.32
C VAL A 126 7.37 0.62 14.85
N LEU A 127 7.44 0.10 16.08
CA LEU A 127 6.31 -0.63 16.68
C LEU A 127 5.14 0.29 17.05
N VAL A 128 5.41 1.51 17.49
CA VAL A 128 4.35 2.53 17.73
C VAL A 128 3.70 2.94 16.40
N LEU A 129 4.48 3.10 15.34
CA LEU A 129 3.94 3.35 14.00
C LEU A 129 3.02 2.21 13.56
N ALA A 130 3.40 0.96 13.83
CA ALA A 130 2.58 -0.21 13.52
C ALA A 130 1.21 -0.17 14.21
N GLU A 131 1.17 0.21 15.50
CA GLU A 131 -0.09 0.33 16.27
C GLU A 131 -0.98 1.45 15.71
N TYR A 132 -0.39 2.58 15.32
CA TYR A 132 -1.10 3.69 14.71
C TYR A 132 -1.71 3.30 13.35
N VAL A 133 -0.91 2.68 12.49
CA VAL A 133 -1.35 2.23 11.17
C VAL A 133 -2.43 1.15 11.29
N GLU A 134 -2.30 0.21 12.23
CA GLU A 134 -3.31 -0.83 12.43
C GLU A 134 -4.67 -0.23 12.85
N HIS A 135 -4.67 0.82 13.68
CA HIS A 135 -5.88 1.53 14.07
C HIS A 135 -6.51 2.25 12.87
N HIS A 136 -5.72 3.04 12.14
CA HIS A 136 -6.14 3.75 10.94
C HIS A 136 -6.76 2.82 9.90
N VAL A 137 -6.07 1.74 9.54
CA VAL A 137 -6.56 0.72 8.58
C VAL A 137 -7.89 0.13 9.03
N GLN A 138 -8.05 -0.16 10.32
CA GLN A 138 -9.32 -0.71 10.84
C GLN A 138 -10.46 0.29 10.67
N GLU A 139 -10.27 1.57 10.95
CA GLU A 139 -11.30 2.60 10.77
C GLU A 139 -11.63 2.80 9.29
N GLU A 140 -10.62 2.84 8.44
CA GLU A 140 -10.80 3.02 7.01
C GLU A 140 -11.57 1.85 6.37
N GLU A 141 -11.18 0.61 6.63
CA GLU A 141 -11.85 -0.59 6.11
C GLU A 141 -13.26 -0.77 6.68
N SER A 142 -13.54 -0.31 7.91
CA SER A 142 -14.87 -0.45 8.52
C SER A 142 -15.82 0.71 8.25
N GLU A 143 -15.32 1.90 7.93
CA GLU A 143 -16.14 3.11 7.80
C GLU A 143 -16.01 3.76 6.41
N ILE A 144 -14.80 4.05 5.93
CA ILE A 144 -14.57 4.82 4.70
C ILE A 144 -14.83 3.96 3.46
N PHE A 145 -14.24 2.77 3.37
CA PHE A 145 -14.41 1.89 2.21
C PHE A 145 -15.87 1.48 1.96
N PRO A 146 -16.67 1.12 3.00
CA PRO A 146 -18.10 0.87 2.80
C PRO A 146 -18.89 2.09 2.32
N GLN A 147 -18.44 3.32 2.64
CA GLN A 147 -19.04 4.54 2.12
C GLN A 147 -18.65 4.76 0.65
N ALA A 148 -17.39 4.50 0.28
CA ALA A 148 -16.93 4.55 -1.09
C ALA A 148 -17.73 3.62 -2.01
N GLU A 149 -17.92 2.37 -1.61
CA GLU A 149 -18.70 1.37 -2.35
C GLU A 149 -20.17 1.80 -2.57
N LYS A 150 -20.75 2.54 -1.63
CA LYS A 150 -22.13 3.03 -1.70
C LYS A 150 -22.29 4.38 -2.37
N SER A 151 -21.21 5.11 -2.59
CA SER A 151 -21.21 6.50 -3.07
C SER A 151 -21.61 6.65 -4.53
N GLY A 152 -21.51 5.56 -5.31
CA GLY A 152 -21.75 5.57 -6.75
C GLY A 152 -20.58 6.15 -7.57
N ILE A 153 -19.37 6.26 -6.97
CA ILE A 153 -18.13 6.55 -7.68
C ILE A 153 -17.77 5.35 -8.56
N ASP A 154 -17.18 5.61 -9.71
CA ASP A 154 -16.55 4.57 -10.54
C ASP A 154 -15.24 4.14 -9.87
N LEU A 155 -15.31 3.04 -9.10
CA LEU A 155 -14.16 2.53 -8.33
C LEU A 155 -13.09 1.90 -9.23
N ASP A 156 -13.45 1.42 -10.42
CA ASP A 156 -12.50 0.88 -11.39
C ASP A 156 -11.68 2.01 -12.01
N GLU A 157 -12.33 3.10 -12.45
CA GLU A 157 -11.63 4.29 -12.95
C GLU A 157 -10.72 4.91 -11.86
N LEU A 158 -11.22 4.97 -10.61
CA LEU A 158 -10.46 5.48 -9.49
C LEU A 158 -9.26 4.59 -9.16
N GLY A 159 -9.42 3.26 -9.22
CA GLY A 159 -8.36 2.29 -9.02
C GLY A 159 -7.23 2.44 -10.03
N ALA A 160 -7.56 2.63 -11.32
CA ALA A 160 -6.57 2.89 -12.37
C ALA A 160 -5.77 4.18 -12.09
N ALA A 161 -6.45 5.26 -11.66
CA ALA A 161 -5.77 6.51 -11.30
C ALA A 161 -4.84 6.36 -10.10
N LEU A 162 -5.27 5.62 -9.06
CA LEU A 162 -4.43 5.30 -7.90
C LEU A 162 -3.20 4.48 -8.28
N ALA A 163 -3.37 3.46 -9.13
CA ALA A 163 -2.28 2.61 -9.60
C ALA A 163 -1.23 3.42 -10.39
N GLU A 164 -1.65 4.31 -11.28
CA GLU A 164 -0.76 5.20 -12.05
C GLU A 164 0.03 6.10 -11.09
N ARG A 165 -0.64 6.79 -10.17
CA ARG A 165 0.02 7.67 -9.21
C ARG A 165 0.97 6.92 -8.28
N ARG A 166 0.59 5.75 -7.81
CA ARG A 166 1.45 4.86 -7.00
C ARG A 166 2.73 4.48 -7.74
N HIS A 167 2.62 4.18 -9.04
CA HIS A 167 3.79 3.87 -9.86
C HIS A 167 4.73 5.07 -10.00
N GLU A 168 4.21 6.27 -10.23
CA GLU A 168 5.00 7.51 -10.30
C GLU A 168 5.77 7.76 -9.00
N LEU A 169 5.07 7.71 -7.85
CA LEU A 169 5.67 7.95 -6.53
C LEU A 169 6.77 6.93 -6.18
N ARG A 170 6.55 5.66 -6.50
CA ARG A 170 7.59 4.63 -6.30
C ARG A 170 8.83 4.91 -7.14
N ALA A 171 8.65 5.33 -8.39
CA ALA A 171 9.78 5.69 -9.26
C ALA A 171 10.53 6.96 -8.77
N GLU A 172 9.83 7.93 -8.19
CA GLU A 172 10.43 9.11 -7.57
C GLU A 172 11.31 8.74 -6.37
N LEU A 173 10.81 7.85 -5.48
CA LEU A 173 11.55 7.38 -4.30
C LEU A 173 12.79 6.54 -4.64
N GLU A 174 12.79 5.82 -5.76
CA GLU A 174 13.96 5.05 -6.22
C GLU A 174 15.04 5.92 -6.88
N ALA A 175 14.69 7.14 -7.28
CA ALA A 175 15.61 8.06 -7.97
C ALA A 175 16.42 8.96 -7.00
N ASP A 176 16.00 9.08 -5.73
CA ASP A 176 16.63 9.89 -4.68
C ASP A 176 17.61 9.06 -3.83
#